data_c849d392ce5d9eeaa88013db5824b6ad
#
_entry.id   c849d392ce5d9eeaa88013db5824b6ad
#
_cell.length_a   1.000
_cell.length_b   1.000
_cell.length_c   1.000
_cell.angle_alpha   90.00
_cell.angle_beta   90.00
_cell.angle_gamma   90.00
#
_symmetry.space_group_name_H-M   'P 1'
#
loop_
_entity.id
_entity.type
_entity.pdbx_description
1 polymer ?
#
loop_
_entity_poly.entity_id
_entity_poly.type
_entity_poly.pdbx_seq_one_letter_code
_entity_poly.pdbx_strand_id
1 'polypeptide(L)'
;TDTRRDVATKIEAAIDTAVAANTMVTSATTTLAAGTIAPAASSTVTFSSVTEQDLRVLQPRAAQNAKFTIDGVTVSRSSNVIEDLYPGHQIVLTGTTAHENGQPTESFSFGSANTNSAAKTRFQDFISHINDLKIHLNEVTEKGILGGEAGALAGDTAAQTILRRLSGFTTQPIAGYGDDPIYLAEMGVRTMIDGTLELYDEDRFDAALAENPNVLDPIFNTKFSSSSSAFSMSGFDWDPPDVGSYDFSYTHDSAGGTATLTNGDQSPIAMVKSEKDGVYTFQSAATDTSDPTYGIRVTVLDPTGTTAKVRYGVSLLDTIKAYTTDLLGFANALDNKVTLADREVELQADITEADATLAEIEAKVTELTDRYNTQFSAMEAAVTGLNATGEYMETLFDSWNNQNN
;
A
#
# COMPACT_ATOMS: atom_id res chain seq x y z
N THR A 1 0.19 39.95 28.21
CA THR A 1 -0.34 41.13 27.54
C THR A 1 0.34 42.34 28.17
N ASP A 2 1.25 42.94 27.39
CA ASP A 2 1.95 44.15 27.84
C ASP A 2 0.93 45.28 28.11
N THR A 3 1.10 45.94 29.22
CA THR A 3 0.29 47.11 29.51
C THR A 3 0.71 48.27 28.59
N ARG A 4 -0.13 49.30 28.40
CA ARG A 4 0.21 50.51 27.62
C ARG A 4 1.52 51.14 28.09
N ARG A 5 1.83 51.01 29.36
CA ARG A 5 3.07 51.49 29.97
C ARG A 5 4.28 50.67 29.55
N ASP A 6 4.13 49.35 29.46
CA ASP A 6 5.19 48.45 29.03
C ASP A 6 5.56 48.67 27.55
N VAL A 7 4.54 48.93 26.72
CA VAL A 7 4.72 49.29 25.30
C VAL A 7 5.46 50.63 25.17
N ALA A 8 5.09 51.62 25.94
CA ALA A 8 5.73 52.91 25.95
C ALA A 8 7.21 52.80 26.35
N THR A 9 7.55 52.05 27.39
CA THR A 9 8.92 51.79 27.83
C THR A 9 9.75 51.05 26.77
N LYS A 10 9.16 50.12 26.05
CA LYS A 10 9.81 49.39 24.94
C LYS A 10 10.10 50.31 23.74
N ILE A 11 9.18 51.22 23.44
CA ILE A 11 9.36 52.26 22.39
C ILE A 11 10.50 53.21 22.76
N GLU A 12 10.51 53.66 24.02
CA GLU A 12 11.55 54.53 24.55
C GLU A 12 12.93 53.85 24.43
N ALA A 13 13.07 52.62 24.87
CA ALA A 13 14.33 51.84 24.73
C ALA A 13 14.77 51.60 23.29
N ALA A 14 13.83 51.41 22.37
CA ALA A 14 14.11 51.26 20.95
C ALA A 14 14.59 52.59 20.31
N ILE A 15 14.04 53.74 20.72
CA ILE A 15 14.43 55.07 20.29
C ILE A 15 15.79 55.40 20.84
N ASP A 16 16.08 55.16 22.11
CA ASP A 16 17.39 55.37 22.71
C ASP A 16 18.50 54.54 21.99
N THR A 17 18.16 53.32 21.65
CA THR A 17 19.07 52.47 20.88
C THR A 17 19.36 53.00 19.47
N ALA A 18 18.32 53.52 18.80
CA ALA A 18 18.46 54.11 17.46
C ALA A 18 19.20 55.44 17.48
N VAL A 19 19.01 56.25 18.49
CA VAL A 19 19.75 57.50 18.71
C VAL A 19 21.22 57.25 19.03
N ALA A 20 21.52 56.26 19.86
CA ALA A 20 22.87 55.83 20.22
C ALA A 20 23.62 55.27 19.01
N ALA A 21 22.93 54.63 18.06
CA ALA A 21 23.48 54.14 16.80
C ALA A 21 23.62 55.20 15.71
N ASN A 22 23.30 56.46 16.00
CA ASN A 22 23.33 57.61 15.07
C ASN A 22 22.50 57.44 13.80
N THR A 23 21.41 56.67 13.90
CA THR A 23 20.56 56.28 12.77
C THR A 23 19.21 57.04 12.71
N MET A 24 18.89 57.92 13.70
CA MET A 24 17.65 58.66 13.76
C MET A 24 17.80 60.13 14.20
N VAL A 25 16.74 60.88 14.05
CA VAL A 25 16.54 62.29 14.28
C VAL A 25 17.02 62.76 15.68
N THR A 26 17.69 63.89 15.73
CA THR A 26 18.36 64.42 16.91
C THR A 26 17.41 64.95 18.04
N SER A 27 16.12 64.95 17.85
CA SER A 27 15.15 65.32 18.92
C SER A 27 13.79 64.67 18.68
N ALA A 28 13.26 63.93 19.67
CA ALA A 28 11.90 63.44 19.66
C ALA A 28 11.31 63.50 21.08
N THR A 29 10.07 63.94 21.22
CA THR A 29 9.33 63.91 22.47
C THR A 29 8.02 63.18 22.25
N THR A 30 7.76 62.13 23.03
CA THR A 30 6.51 61.39 22.95
C THR A 30 5.66 61.74 24.18
N THR A 31 4.45 62.21 23.94
CA THR A 31 3.47 62.50 25.03
C THR A 31 2.31 61.51 24.94
N LEU A 32 2.20 60.61 25.89
CA LEU A 32 1.04 59.74 26.05
C LEU A 32 0.06 60.41 27.02
N ALA A 33 -1.23 60.11 26.91
CA ALA A 33 -2.33 60.74 27.71
C ALA A 33 -2.18 60.65 29.24
N ALA A 34 -1.10 60.03 29.73
CA ALA A 34 -0.81 59.86 31.15
C ALA A 34 0.68 59.98 31.51
N GLY A 35 1.55 60.56 30.65
CA GLY A 35 2.95 60.74 30.98
C GLY A 35 3.82 61.14 29.77
N THR A 36 4.92 61.84 30.04
CA THR A 36 5.94 62.21 29.05
C THR A 36 7.03 61.18 29.03
N ILE A 37 7.35 60.63 27.85
CA ILE A 37 8.49 59.72 27.67
C ILE A 37 9.62 60.58 27.12
N ALA A 38 10.72 60.67 27.86
CA ALA A 38 11.93 61.33 27.41
C ALA A 38 13.03 60.29 27.21
N PRO A 39 13.79 60.34 26.10
CA PRO A 39 14.93 59.48 25.93
C PRO A 39 16.04 59.80 26.91
N ALA A 40 16.82 58.79 27.35
CA ALA A 40 17.82 58.89 28.40
C ALA A 40 19.04 59.74 28.02
N ALA A 41 19.30 60.07 26.76
CA ALA A 41 20.39 60.89 26.29
C ALA A 41 19.84 62.15 25.60
N SER A 42 19.82 63.26 26.22
CA SER A 42 19.55 64.67 25.79
C SER A 42 18.82 64.89 24.43
N SER A 43 18.27 63.88 23.83
CA SER A 43 17.51 63.89 22.56
C SER A 43 16.01 63.73 22.89
N THR A 44 15.19 64.71 22.54
CA THR A 44 13.75 64.66 22.74
C THR A 44 13.07 64.31 21.40
N VAL A 45 12.36 63.18 21.37
CA VAL A 45 11.50 62.85 20.23
C VAL A 45 10.09 63.34 20.53
N THR A 46 9.62 64.34 19.77
CA THR A 46 8.26 64.89 19.95
C THR A 46 7.34 64.31 18.90
N PHE A 47 6.41 63.49 19.32
CA PHE A 47 5.29 63.10 18.50
C PHE A 47 4.13 64.09 18.79
N SER A 48 3.79 64.93 17.82
CA SER A 48 2.62 65.80 17.94
C SER A 48 1.36 64.94 17.81
N SER A 49 0.57 64.85 18.90
CA SER A 49 -0.74 64.20 18.95
C SER A 49 -0.77 62.70 18.66
N VAL A 50 -0.14 61.88 19.52
CA VAL A 50 -0.51 60.43 19.58
C VAL A 50 -1.78 60.34 20.37
N THR A 51 -2.95 60.31 19.72
CA THR A 51 -4.24 60.06 20.32
C THR A 51 -4.42 58.59 20.57
N GLU A 52 -5.33 58.23 21.49
CA GLU A 52 -5.68 56.79 21.68
C GLU A 52 -6.18 56.12 20.38
N GLN A 53 -6.60 56.93 19.43
CA GLN A 53 -7.02 56.56 18.09
C GLN A 53 -5.83 56.19 17.16
N ASP A 54 -4.72 56.89 17.31
CA ASP A 54 -3.48 56.65 16.53
C ASP A 54 -2.81 55.36 17.01
N LEU A 55 -2.92 55.04 18.31
CA LEU A 55 -2.47 53.74 18.84
C LEU A 55 -3.37 52.58 18.41
N ARG A 56 -4.59 52.84 17.99
CA ARG A 56 -5.50 51.82 17.40
C ARG A 56 -5.13 51.45 15.97
N VAL A 57 -4.44 52.34 15.25
CA VAL A 57 -3.91 52.05 13.90
C VAL A 57 -2.76 51.05 13.99
N LEU A 58 -2.09 50.96 15.14
CA LEU A 58 -1.05 49.93 15.42
C LEU A 58 -1.63 48.65 16.08
N GLN A 59 -2.96 48.58 16.29
CA GLN A 59 -3.53 47.30 16.65
C GLN A 59 -3.33 46.33 15.47
N PRO A 60 -2.68 45.20 15.70
CA PRO A 60 -2.66 44.17 14.68
C PRO A 60 -4.12 43.89 14.29
N ARG A 61 -4.40 43.83 12.99
CA ARG A 61 -5.72 43.41 12.51
C ARG A 61 -6.12 42.19 13.34
N ALA A 62 -7.34 42.24 13.90
CA ALA A 62 -7.89 41.09 14.61
C ALA A 62 -7.62 39.86 13.70
N ALA A 63 -7.06 38.81 14.30
CA ALA A 63 -6.76 37.61 13.57
C ALA A 63 -8.02 37.18 12.81
N GLN A 64 -7.89 37.11 11.49
CA GLN A 64 -8.99 36.68 10.62
C GLN A 64 -8.66 35.26 10.16
N ASN A 65 -9.69 34.48 10.01
CA ASN A 65 -9.56 33.17 9.41
C ASN A 65 -8.99 33.28 8.00
N ALA A 66 -8.09 32.39 7.63
CA ALA A 66 -7.68 32.19 6.26
C ALA A 66 -8.90 31.78 5.44
N LYS A 67 -9.19 32.52 4.37
CA LYS A 67 -10.27 32.22 3.43
C LYS A 67 -9.69 32.01 2.07
N PHE A 68 -10.02 30.91 1.45
CA PHE A 68 -9.57 30.57 0.10
C PHE A 68 -10.64 29.72 -0.58
N THR A 69 -10.55 29.57 -1.89
CA THR A 69 -11.50 28.81 -2.71
C THR A 69 -10.75 27.67 -3.35
N ILE A 70 -11.27 26.44 -3.23
CA ILE A 70 -10.77 25.25 -3.91
C ILE A 70 -11.90 24.75 -4.80
N ASP A 71 -11.63 24.60 -6.09
CA ASP A 71 -12.61 24.11 -7.08
C ASP A 71 -13.97 24.79 -6.99
N GLY A 72 -13.96 26.13 -6.73
CA GLY A 72 -15.16 26.93 -6.57
C GLY A 72 -15.78 26.91 -5.17
N VAL A 73 -15.32 26.07 -4.25
CA VAL A 73 -15.81 25.98 -2.87
C VAL A 73 -15.00 26.87 -1.93
N THR A 74 -15.66 27.80 -1.22
CA THR A 74 -15.00 28.65 -0.24
C THR A 74 -14.73 27.89 1.06
N VAL A 75 -13.47 27.83 1.44
CA VAL A 75 -12.99 27.18 2.68
C VAL A 75 -12.50 28.24 3.64
N SER A 76 -12.78 28.09 4.94
CA SER A 76 -12.30 28.97 6.00
C SER A 76 -11.59 28.15 7.08
N ARG A 77 -10.36 28.56 7.46
CA ARG A 77 -9.55 27.91 8.51
C ARG A 77 -8.96 28.95 9.44
N SER A 78 -8.79 28.57 10.70
CA SER A 78 -8.19 29.45 11.74
C SER A 78 -6.68 29.55 11.65
N SER A 79 -6.04 28.76 10.79
CA SER A 79 -4.60 28.73 10.56
C SER A 79 -4.29 28.89 9.07
N ASN A 80 -3.12 29.45 8.74
CA ASN A 80 -2.55 29.45 7.40
C ASN A 80 -1.90 28.11 7.04
N VAL A 81 -1.70 27.23 8.02
CA VAL A 81 -1.23 25.86 7.84
C VAL A 81 -2.44 24.96 7.91
N ILE A 82 -2.73 24.26 6.83
CA ILE A 82 -3.95 23.49 6.61
C ILE A 82 -3.51 22.03 6.35
N GLU A 83 -3.94 21.11 7.22
CA GLU A 83 -3.55 19.69 7.17
C GLU A 83 -4.76 18.76 6.97
N ASP A 84 -5.96 19.32 6.97
CA ASP A 84 -7.21 18.56 7.00
C ASP A 84 -7.96 18.48 5.66
N LEU A 85 -7.40 19.03 4.58
CA LEU A 85 -8.04 19.01 3.25
C LEU A 85 -7.67 17.80 2.43
N TYR A 86 -6.41 17.41 2.46
CA TYR A 86 -5.91 16.25 1.71
C TYR A 86 -5.08 15.37 2.64
N PRO A 87 -5.44 14.10 2.83
CA PRO A 87 -4.67 13.19 3.67
C PRO A 87 -3.19 13.14 3.26
N GLY A 88 -2.31 13.36 4.25
CA GLY A 88 -0.86 13.31 4.02
C GLY A 88 -0.25 14.56 3.36
N HIS A 89 -1.02 15.63 3.17
CA HIS A 89 -0.53 16.89 2.59
C HIS A 89 -0.79 18.07 3.51
N GLN A 90 0.19 18.97 3.58
CA GLN A 90 0.10 20.23 4.31
C GLN A 90 0.10 21.39 3.29
N ILE A 91 -0.91 22.25 3.36
CA ILE A 91 -1.01 23.47 2.55
C ILE A 91 -0.63 24.65 3.42
N VAL A 92 0.35 25.43 3.01
CA VAL A 92 0.76 26.65 3.72
C VAL A 92 0.40 27.86 2.88
N LEU A 93 -0.50 28.70 3.39
CA LEU A 93 -0.87 29.96 2.75
C LEU A 93 0.16 31.05 3.11
N THR A 94 0.90 31.52 2.12
CA THR A 94 1.98 32.51 2.32
C THR A 94 1.56 33.93 1.98
N GLY A 95 0.41 34.11 1.33
CA GLY A 95 -0.06 35.42 0.91
C GLY A 95 -1.51 35.38 0.41
N THR A 96 -1.96 36.50 -0.11
CA THR A 96 -3.27 36.63 -0.76
C THR A 96 -3.06 36.79 -2.27
N THR A 97 -3.98 36.19 -3.04
CA THR A 97 -4.01 36.41 -4.50
C THR A 97 -4.40 37.85 -4.84
N ALA A 98 -3.99 38.33 -6.00
CA ALA A 98 -4.44 39.61 -6.51
C ALA A 98 -5.96 39.59 -6.73
N HIS A 99 -6.62 40.72 -6.42
CA HIS A 99 -8.07 40.88 -6.56
C HIS A 99 -8.37 42.10 -7.40
N GLU A 100 -9.29 41.97 -8.32
CA GLU A 100 -9.87 43.07 -9.06
C GLU A 100 -11.40 43.04 -8.85
N ASN A 101 -11.98 44.18 -8.45
CA ASN A 101 -13.41 44.30 -8.13
C ASN A 101 -13.92 43.25 -7.09
N GLY A 102 -13.02 42.85 -6.17
CA GLY A 102 -13.36 41.87 -5.11
C GLY A 102 -13.34 40.39 -5.57
N GLN A 103 -12.98 40.13 -6.83
CA GLN A 103 -12.81 38.78 -7.36
C GLN A 103 -11.30 38.46 -7.49
N PRO A 104 -10.87 37.23 -7.15
CA PRO A 104 -9.50 36.83 -7.37
C PRO A 104 -9.20 36.80 -8.88
N THR A 105 -8.12 37.46 -9.27
CA THR A 105 -7.63 37.50 -10.67
C THR A 105 -6.59 36.41 -10.96
N GLU A 106 -6.13 35.72 -9.93
CA GLU A 106 -5.14 34.68 -10.03
C GLU A 106 -5.66 33.40 -9.41
N SER A 107 -5.43 32.29 -10.08
CA SER A 107 -5.65 30.94 -9.53
C SER A 107 -4.32 30.20 -9.57
N PHE A 108 -4.08 29.39 -8.54
CA PHE A 108 -2.93 28.50 -8.46
C PHE A 108 -3.44 27.07 -8.58
N SER A 109 -2.88 26.29 -9.47
CA SER A 109 -3.00 24.85 -9.42
C SER A 109 -1.85 24.31 -8.57
N PHE A 110 -2.16 23.54 -7.53
CA PHE A 110 -1.15 22.78 -6.81
C PHE A 110 -1.39 21.29 -7.05
N GLY A 111 -0.31 20.62 -7.39
CA GLY A 111 -0.27 19.17 -7.39
C GLY A 111 0.65 18.71 -6.26
N SER A 112 0.50 17.48 -5.82
CA SER A 112 1.53 16.88 -4.99
C SER A 112 2.85 16.96 -5.74
N ALA A 113 3.84 17.66 -5.18
CA ALA A 113 5.21 17.54 -5.64
C ALA A 113 5.76 16.17 -5.13
N ASN A 114 5.12 15.09 -5.52
CA ASN A 114 5.84 13.85 -5.63
C ASN A 114 6.84 14.12 -6.74
N THR A 115 8.08 14.39 -6.34
CA THR A 115 9.17 14.43 -7.31
C THR A 115 9.10 13.11 -8.06
N ASN A 116 9.12 13.15 -9.39
CA ASN A 116 9.10 11.93 -10.22
C ASN A 116 10.10 10.88 -9.70
N SER A 117 11.19 11.34 -9.05
CA SER A 117 12.17 10.49 -8.40
C SER A 117 11.62 9.67 -7.23
N ALA A 118 10.77 10.22 -6.35
CA ALA A 118 10.20 9.47 -5.23
C ALA A 118 9.17 8.43 -5.72
N ALA A 119 8.36 8.80 -6.72
CA ALA A 119 7.42 7.88 -7.35
C ALA A 119 8.15 6.74 -8.07
N LYS A 120 9.23 7.06 -8.79
CA LYS A 120 10.10 6.10 -9.47
C LYS A 120 10.77 5.14 -8.46
N THR A 121 11.33 5.66 -7.36
CA THR A 121 11.93 4.83 -6.32
C THR A 121 10.92 3.85 -5.75
N ARG A 122 9.71 4.30 -5.36
CA ARG A 122 8.65 3.41 -4.87
C ARG A 122 8.26 2.34 -5.87
N PHE A 123 8.23 2.68 -7.14
CA PHE A 123 7.92 1.73 -8.20
C PHE A 123 9.05 0.72 -8.41
N GLN A 124 10.30 1.15 -8.37
CA GLN A 124 11.47 0.28 -8.43
C GLN A 124 11.55 -0.65 -7.21
N ASP A 125 11.25 -0.15 -6.01
CA ASP A 125 11.14 -0.96 -4.79
C ASP A 125 10.06 -2.05 -4.93
N PHE A 126 8.90 -1.69 -5.47
CA PHE A 126 7.84 -2.67 -5.77
C PHE A 126 8.32 -3.76 -6.73
N ILE A 127 8.95 -3.39 -7.84
CA ILE A 127 9.54 -4.35 -8.80
C ILE A 127 10.56 -5.26 -8.11
N SER A 128 11.45 -4.69 -7.29
CA SER A 128 12.47 -5.45 -6.56
C SER A 128 11.84 -6.50 -5.65
N HIS A 129 10.87 -6.12 -4.81
CA HIS A 129 10.21 -7.07 -3.91
C HIS A 129 9.45 -8.19 -4.65
N ILE A 130 8.82 -7.88 -5.78
CA ILE A 130 8.19 -8.90 -6.62
C ILE A 130 9.24 -9.85 -7.21
N ASN A 131 10.38 -9.32 -7.64
CA ASN A 131 11.47 -10.13 -8.18
C ASN A 131 12.09 -11.04 -7.10
N ASP A 132 12.35 -10.50 -5.89
CA ASP A 132 12.88 -11.28 -4.77
C ASP A 132 11.97 -12.47 -4.45
N LEU A 133 10.66 -12.24 -4.41
CA LEU A 133 9.68 -13.31 -4.20
C LEU A 133 9.70 -14.34 -5.33
N LYS A 134 9.74 -13.91 -6.59
CA LYS A 134 9.81 -14.82 -7.75
C LYS A 134 11.10 -15.63 -7.77
N ILE A 135 12.24 -15.00 -7.51
CA ILE A 135 13.55 -15.66 -7.44
C ILE A 135 13.53 -16.74 -6.36
N HIS A 136 13.08 -16.39 -5.15
CA HIS A 136 13.00 -17.36 -4.06
C HIS A 136 12.06 -18.54 -4.38
N LEU A 137 10.89 -18.28 -4.96
CA LEU A 137 9.98 -19.34 -5.39
C LEU A 137 10.59 -20.22 -6.49
N ASN A 138 11.33 -19.63 -7.44
CA ASN A 138 12.05 -20.39 -8.45
C ASN A 138 13.11 -21.30 -7.83
N GLU A 139 13.94 -20.77 -6.91
CA GLU A 139 14.99 -21.54 -6.22
C GLU A 139 14.42 -22.76 -5.48
N VAL A 140 13.32 -22.58 -4.74
CA VAL A 140 12.73 -23.69 -3.97
C VAL A 140 11.97 -24.69 -4.84
N THR A 141 11.55 -24.32 -6.06
CA THR A 141 10.81 -25.21 -6.98
C THR A 141 11.67 -25.75 -8.13
N GLU A 142 12.92 -25.32 -8.24
CA GLU A 142 13.83 -25.73 -9.32
C GLU A 142 14.07 -27.24 -9.31
N LYS A 143 13.95 -27.84 -10.49
CA LYS A 143 14.33 -29.25 -10.68
C LYS A 143 15.84 -29.32 -10.89
N GLY A 144 16.55 -29.98 -9.99
CA GLY A 144 18.00 -30.16 -10.13
C GLY A 144 18.34 -30.72 -11.53
N ILE A 145 19.22 -30.01 -12.24
CA ILE A 145 19.67 -30.37 -13.58
C ILE A 145 21.12 -30.86 -13.49
N LEU A 146 21.43 -31.94 -14.17
CA LEU A 146 22.81 -32.48 -14.33
C LEU A 146 23.57 -32.73 -13.02
N GLY A 147 22.87 -33.17 -11.95
CA GLY A 147 23.48 -33.50 -10.66
C GLY A 147 23.52 -32.34 -9.67
N GLY A 148 22.90 -31.20 -9.99
CA GLY A 148 22.60 -30.17 -9.04
C GLY A 148 21.50 -30.61 -8.05
N GLU A 149 21.55 -30.11 -6.82
CA GLU A 149 20.48 -30.36 -5.85
C GLU A 149 19.17 -29.73 -6.31
N ALA A 150 18.07 -30.47 -6.21
CA ALA A 150 16.75 -29.95 -6.48
C ALA A 150 16.29 -29.04 -5.32
N GLY A 151 15.52 -28.02 -5.62
CA GLY A 151 14.88 -27.18 -4.60
C GLY A 151 13.97 -28.02 -3.68
N ALA A 152 13.77 -27.55 -2.45
CA ALA A 152 13.01 -28.27 -1.43
C ALA A 152 11.56 -28.60 -1.84
N LEU A 153 10.98 -27.78 -2.73
CA LEU A 153 9.64 -27.95 -3.29
C LEU A 153 9.66 -28.33 -4.79
N ALA A 154 10.76 -28.95 -5.25
CA ALA A 154 10.89 -29.37 -6.63
C ALA A 154 9.81 -30.39 -6.99
N GLY A 155 8.97 -30.04 -7.97
CA GLY A 155 7.84 -30.87 -8.38
C GLY A 155 6.56 -30.66 -7.57
N ASP A 156 6.59 -29.84 -6.52
CA ASP A 156 5.37 -29.48 -5.79
C ASP A 156 4.44 -28.64 -6.69
N THR A 157 3.22 -29.15 -6.87
CA THR A 157 2.22 -28.53 -7.77
C THR A 157 1.62 -27.25 -7.20
N ALA A 158 1.51 -27.14 -5.86
CA ALA A 158 1.00 -25.96 -5.18
C ALA A 158 2.00 -24.81 -5.34
N ALA A 159 3.28 -25.02 -5.06
CA ALA A 159 4.34 -24.03 -5.23
C ALA A 159 4.46 -23.54 -6.69
N GLN A 160 4.36 -24.45 -7.67
CA GLN A 160 4.33 -24.06 -9.09
C GLN A 160 3.07 -23.26 -9.46
N THR A 161 1.93 -23.52 -8.82
CA THR A 161 0.70 -22.77 -9.05
C THR A 161 0.81 -21.36 -8.49
N ILE A 162 1.42 -21.18 -7.31
CA ILE A 162 1.73 -19.88 -6.72
C ILE A 162 2.62 -19.05 -7.67
N LEU A 163 3.70 -19.64 -8.16
CA LEU A 163 4.62 -18.97 -9.07
C LEU A 163 3.93 -18.52 -10.37
N ARG A 164 3.10 -19.37 -10.96
CA ARG A 164 2.31 -19.03 -12.15
C ARG A 164 1.31 -17.91 -11.85
N ARG A 165 0.63 -17.95 -10.71
CA ARG A 165 -0.34 -16.93 -10.32
C ARG A 165 0.33 -15.58 -10.10
N LEU A 166 1.47 -15.57 -9.40
CA LEU A 166 2.25 -14.36 -9.18
C LEU A 166 2.75 -13.75 -10.50
N SER A 167 3.18 -14.58 -11.44
CA SER A 167 3.55 -14.13 -12.79
C SER A 167 2.34 -13.59 -13.55
N GLY A 168 1.16 -14.18 -13.37
CA GLY A 168 -0.09 -13.72 -13.94
C GLY A 168 -0.45 -12.30 -13.50
N PHE A 169 -0.33 -11.97 -12.23
CA PHE A 169 -0.67 -10.64 -11.71
C PHE A 169 0.13 -9.51 -12.39
N THR A 170 1.36 -9.76 -12.77
CA THR A 170 2.23 -8.76 -13.39
C THR A 170 2.07 -8.64 -14.90
N THR A 171 1.36 -9.56 -15.54
CA THR A 171 1.11 -9.59 -17.00
C THR A 171 -0.34 -9.30 -17.37
N GLN A 172 -1.26 -9.39 -16.39
CA GLN A 172 -2.68 -9.14 -16.62
C GLN A 172 -2.99 -7.63 -16.64
N PRO A 173 -4.06 -7.22 -17.35
CA PRO A 173 -4.53 -5.86 -17.34
C PRO A 173 -5.14 -5.48 -15.98
N ILE A 174 -4.91 -4.24 -15.55
CA ILE A 174 -5.49 -3.66 -14.35
C ILE A 174 -6.67 -2.78 -14.78
N ALA A 175 -7.88 -3.16 -14.43
CA ALA A 175 -9.11 -2.48 -14.81
C ALA A 175 -9.59 -1.47 -13.73
N GLY A 176 -10.53 -0.60 -14.09
CA GLY A 176 -11.23 0.29 -13.16
C GLY A 176 -10.55 1.63 -12.89
N TYR A 177 -9.46 1.97 -13.59
CA TYR A 177 -8.76 3.24 -13.44
C TYR A 177 -8.89 4.18 -14.64
N GLY A 178 -9.34 3.67 -15.77
CA GLY A 178 -9.55 4.39 -17.02
C GLY A 178 -10.68 3.76 -17.83
N ASP A 179 -10.83 4.22 -19.07
CA ASP A 179 -11.76 3.60 -20.04
C ASP A 179 -11.19 2.27 -20.53
N ASP A 180 -9.86 2.21 -20.70
CA ASP A 180 -9.13 1.01 -21.08
C ASP A 180 -8.37 0.43 -19.88
N PRO A 181 -8.18 -0.90 -19.83
CA PRO A 181 -7.32 -1.54 -18.84
C PRO A 181 -5.86 -1.12 -19.01
N ILE A 182 -5.15 -0.96 -17.91
CA ILE A 182 -3.75 -0.52 -17.86
C ILE A 182 -2.84 -1.72 -17.73
N TYR A 183 -1.74 -1.74 -18.48
CA TYR A 183 -0.69 -2.76 -18.40
C TYR A 183 0.60 -2.18 -17.83
N LEU A 184 1.34 -2.97 -17.04
CA LEU A 184 2.67 -2.55 -16.57
C LEU A 184 3.64 -2.21 -17.72
N ALA A 185 3.46 -2.85 -18.88
CA ALA A 185 4.24 -2.58 -20.08
C ALA A 185 4.06 -1.14 -20.62
N GLU A 186 2.92 -0.51 -20.36
CA GLU A 186 2.66 0.89 -20.75
C GLU A 186 3.49 1.87 -19.90
N MET A 187 3.87 1.45 -18.70
CA MET A 187 4.76 2.18 -17.81
C MET A 187 6.25 1.83 -18.01
N GLY A 188 6.62 1.23 -19.13
CA GLY A 188 8.02 0.90 -19.45
C GLY A 188 8.57 -0.36 -18.77
N VAL A 189 7.70 -1.21 -18.16
CA VAL A 189 8.10 -2.47 -17.53
C VAL A 189 8.09 -3.60 -18.55
N ARG A 190 9.11 -4.43 -18.54
CA ARG A 190 9.12 -5.70 -19.28
C ARG A 190 9.31 -6.88 -18.33
N THR A 191 8.81 -8.04 -18.74
CA THR A 191 9.10 -9.33 -18.11
C THR A 191 10.29 -9.97 -18.80
N MET A 192 11.29 -10.37 -18.02
CA MET A 192 12.48 -11.06 -18.50
C MET A 192 12.20 -12.55 -18.71
N ILE A 193 13.15 -13.29 -19.36
CA ILE A 193 12.99 -14.72 -19.65
C ILE A 193 12.88 -15.55 -18.36
N ASP A 194 13.55 -15.14 -17.29
CA ASP A 194 13.48 -15.76 -15.96
C ASP A 194 12.20 -15.41 -15.18
N GLY A 195 11.31 -14.62 -15.78
CA GLY A 195 10.06 -14.18 -15.19
C GLY A 195 10.19 -12.95 -14.28
N THR A 196 11.39 -12.40 -14.09
CA THR A 196 11.58 -11.15 -13.33
C THR A 196 11.08 -9.93 -14.11
N LEU A 197 10.82 -8.84 -13.41
CA LEU A 197 10.39 -7.57 -13.97
C LEU A 197 11.56 -6.60 -14.02
N GLU A 198 11.61 -5.79 -15.07
CA GLU A 198 12.59 -4.73 -15.21
C GLU A 198 11.91 -3.45 -15.69
N LEU A 199 12.21 -2.31 -15.06
CA LEU A 199 11.88 -1.01 -15.62
C LEU A 199 12.90 -0.70 -16.72
N TYR A 200 12.57 -1.16 -17.94
CA TYR A 200 13.45 -1.10 -19.11
C TYR A 200 13.47 0.28 -19.77
N ASP A 201 12.31 0.95 -19.81
CA ASP A 201 12.11 2.23 -20.49
C ASP A 201 11.74 3.30 -19.45
N GLU A 202 12.79 3.92 -18.88
CA GLU A 202 12.63 4.97 -17.87
C GLU A 202 12.03 6.24 -18.46
N ASP A 203 12.34 6.57 -19.71
CA ASP A 203 11.81 7.76 -20.39
C ASP A 203 10.29 7.62 -20.58
N ARG A 204 9.83 6.44 -20.91
CA ARG A 204 8.38 6.13 -20.99
C ARG A 204 7.69 6.23 -19.65
N PHE A 205 8.34 5.77 -18.58
CA PHE A 205 7.83 5.92 -17.22
C PHE A 205 7.70 7.39 -16.81
N ASP A 206 8.75 8.18 -17.04
CA ASP A 206 8.77 9.60 -16.71
C ASP A 206 7.74 10.37 -17.55
N ALA A 207 7.55 10.04 -18.83
CA ALA A 207 6.51 10.60 -19.68
C ALA A 207 5.10 10.27 -19.16
N ALA A 208 4.85 9.01 -18.76
CA ALA A 208 3.57 8.59 -18.19
C ALA A 208 3.25 9.33 -16.87
N LEU A 209 4.25 9.53 -16.01
CA LEU A 209 4.11 10.34 -14.78
C LEU A 209 3.85 11.82 -15.06
N ALA A 210 4.47 12.37 -16.10
CA ALA A 210 4.27 13.76 -16.48
C ALA A 210 2.88 14.00 -17.06
N GLU A 211 2.36 13.04 -17.83
CA GLU A 211 1.02 13.08 -18.41
C GLU A 211 -0.06 12.86 -17.33
N ASN A 212 0.14 11.88 -16.47
CA ASN A 212 -0.80 11.55 -15.40
C ASN A 212 -0.04 11.30 -14.06
N PRO A 213 -0.05 12.28 -13.14
CA PRO A 213 0.57 12.12 -11.81
C PRO A 213 0.02 10.93 -11.00
N ASN A 214 -1.18 10.44 -11.34
CA ASN A 214 -1.85 9.30 -10.69
C ASN A 214 -1.64 7.97 -11.45
N VAL A 215 -0.70 7.92 -12.39
CA VAL A 215 -0.44 6.72 -13.20
C VAL A 215 -0.05 5.49 -12.36
N LEU A 216 0.42 5.69 -11.14
CA LEU A 216 0.77 4.61 -10.20
C LEU A 216 -0.40 4.15 -9.31
N ASP A 217 -1.55 4.81 -9.35
CA ASP A 217 -2.73 4.36 -8.59
C ASP A 217 -3.14 2.91 -8.90
N PRO A 218 -3.13 2.44 -10.15
CA PRO A 218 -3.43 1.05 -10.46
C PRO A 218 -2.52 0.04 -9.74
N ILE A 219 -1.34 0.46 -9.33
CA ILE A 219 -0.38 -0.40 -8.63
C ILE A 219 -0.57 -0.34 -7.12
N PHE A 220 -0.79 0.87 -6.55
CA PHE A 220 -0.70 1.08 -5.11
C PHE A 220 -2.03 1.43 -4.43
N ASN A 221 -3.01 1.98 -5.15
CA ASN A 221 -4.18 2.62 -4.56
C ASN A 221 -5.49 2.05 -5.10
N THR A 222 -6.15 1.18 -4.35
CA THR A 222 -7.55 0.82 -4.62
C THR A 222 -8.43 2.05 -4.40
N LYS A 223 -9.24 2.40 -5.41
CA LYS A 223 -10.07 3.59 -5.31
C LYS A 223 -11.35 3.56 -6.13
N PHE A 224 -12.30 4.35 -5.68
CA PHE A 224 -13.42 4.82 -6.46
C PHE A 224 -13.05 6.12 -7.20
N SER A 225 -13.51 6.29 -8.41
CA SER A 225 -13.26 7.51 -9.19
C SER A 225 -14.46 7.87 -10.07
N SER A 226 -14.51 9.12 -10.49
CA SER A 226 -15.51 9.64 -11.41
C SER A 226 -14.83 10.48 -12.51
N SER A 227 -15.32 10.39 -13.72
CA SER A 227 -14.86 11.24 -14.84
C SER A 227 -15.35 12.68 -14.75
N SER A 228 -16.28 12.97 -13.83
CA SER A 228 -16.84 14.30 -13.61
C SER A 228 -16.76 14.68 -12.14
N SER A 229 -16.30 15.88 -11.85
CA SER A 229 -16.30 16.44 -10.50
C SER A 229 -17.71 16.69 -9.93
N ALA A 230 -18.75 16.64 -10.76
CA ALA A 230 -20.14 16.75 -10.33
C ALA A 230 -20.61 15.53 -9.52
N PHE A 231 -19.90 14.42 -9.58
CA PHE A 231 -20.29 13.16 -8.96
C PHE A 231 -19.13 12.52 -8.23
N SER A 232 -19.43 11.89 -7.09
CA SER A 232 -18.49 11.08 -6.34
C SER A 232 -19.01 9.67 -6.17
N MET A 233 -18.22 8.66 -6.51
CA MET A 233 -18.55 7.25 -6.32
C MET A 233 -18.05 6.73 -4.99
N SER A 234 -18.81 5.81 -4.39
CA SER A 234 -18.42 5.01 -3.23
C SER A 234 -19.08 3.62 -3.31
N GLY A 235 -18.71 2.71 -2.43
CA GLY A 235 -19.28 1.38 -2.34
C GLY A 235 -19.38 0.90 -0.91
N PHE A 236 -19.70 -0.38 -0.71
CA PHE A 236 -19.60 -1.03 0.58
C PHE A 236 -18.17 -1.50 0.81
N ASP A 237 -17.61 -1.22 1.99
CA ASP A 237 -16.25 -1.65 2.36
C ASP A 237 -16.14 -3.17 2.55
N TRP A 238 -17.25 -3.80 2.98
CA TRP A 238 -17.32 -5.24 3.27
C TRP A 238 -17.67 -6.11 2.06
N ASP A 239 -18.26 -5.51 1.05
CA ASP A 239 -18.64 -6.16 -0.22
C ASP A 239 -18.60 -5.09 -1.33
N PRO A 240 -17.39 -4.77 -1.83
CA PRO A 240 -17.21 -3.75 -2.85
C PRO A 240 -17.80 -4.24 -4.19
N PRO A 241 -18.20 -3.33 -5.07
CA PRO A 241 -18.68 -3.67 -6.41
C PRO A 241 -17.58 -4.35 -7.24
N ASP A 242 -17.95 -4.95 -8.34
CA ASP A 242 -16.98 -5.50 -9.29
C ASP A 242 -16.07 -4.42 -9.84
N VAL A 243 -14.81 -4.80 -10.09
CA VAL A 243 -13.81 -3.92 -10.72
C VAL A 243 -14.25 -3.56 -12.13
N GLY A 244 -14.34 -2.26 -12.43
CA GLY A 244 -14.76 -1.83 -13.75
C GLY A 244 -15.14 -0.36 -13.85
N SER A 245 -15.71 -0.03 -15.03
CA SER A 245 -16.22 1.29 -15.39
C SER A 245 -17.71 1.18 -15.66
N TYR A 246 -18.48 2.08 -15.08
CA TYR A 246 -19.93 2.09 -15.16
C TYR A 246 -20.40 3.46 -15.68
N ASP A 247 -21.36 3.46 -16.61
CA ASP A 247 -21.95 4.68 -17.11
C ASP A 247 -23.08 5.14 -16.18
N PHE A 248 -22.85 6.27 -15.52
CA PHE A 248 -23.83 6.91 -14.66
C PHE A 248 -24.54 8.02 -15.39
N SER A 249 -25.87 8.03 -15.33
CA SER A 249 -26.73 9.06 -15.91
C SER A 249 -27.64 9.64 -14.85
N TYR A 250 -27.69 10.97 -14.77
CA TYR A 250 -28.46 11.70 -13.79
C TYR A 250 -29.33 12.76 -14.48
N THR A 251 -30.58 12.85 -14.06
CA THR A 251 -31.50 13.90 -14.50
C THR A 251 -32.04 14.61 -13.27
N HIS A 252 -31.71 15.89 -13.13
CA HIS A 252 -32.19 16.72 -12.02
C HIS A 252 -33.64 17.12 -12.20
N ASP A 253 -34.40 17.10 -11.10
CA ASP A 253 -35.76 17.65 -11.01
C ASP A 253 -35.99 18.35 -9.66
N SER A 254 -37.16 18.94 -9.49
CA SER A 254 -37.52 19.62 -8.22
C SER A 254 -37.58 18.71 -6.99
N ALA A 255 -37.60 17.41 -7.19
CA ALA A 255 -37.58 16.39 -6.13
C ALA A 255 -36.19 15.79 -5.90
N GLY A 256 -35.13 16.34 -6.53
CA GLY A 256 -33.76 15.89 -6.40
C GLY A 256 -33.29 14.91 -7.51
N GLY A 257 -34.16 14.62 -8.48
CA GLY A 257 -33.79 13.91 -9.68
C GLY A 257 -33.88 12.39 -9.64
N THR A 258 -33.55 11.79 -10.77
CA THR A 258 -33.45 10.34 -10.98
C THR A 258 -32.10 9.99 -11.58
N ALA A 259 -31.60 8.78 -11.28
CA ALA A 259 -30.34 8.29 -11.82
C ALA A 259 -30.45 6.85 -12.28
N THR A 260 -29.62 6.51 -13.25
CA THR A 260 -29.42 5.15 -13.74
C THR A 260 -27.93 4.83 -13.83
N LEU A 261 -27.63 3.55 -13.68
CA LEU A 261 -26.28 3.00 -13.81
C LEU A 261 -26.30 1.91 -14.88
N THR A 262 -25.28 1.90 -15.74
CA THR A 262 -25.15 0.91 -16.81
C THR A 262 -23.76 0.27 -16.75
N ASN A 263 -23.71 -1.05 -16.87
CA ASN A 263 -22.46 -1.80 -16.96
C ASN A 263 -22.28 -2.30 -18.41
N GLY A 264 -21.39 -1.65 -19.17
CA GLY A 264 -21.15 -1.98 -20.58
C GLY A 264 -22.44 -1.96 -21.41
N ASP A 265 -22.71 -3.03 -22.14
CA ASP A 265 -23.86 -3.16 -23.02
C ASP A 265 -25.15 -3.64 -22.30
N GLN A 266 -25.14 -3.71 -20.96
CA GLN A 266 -26.32 -4.14 -20.20
C GLN A 266 -27.41 -3.05 -20.18
N SER A 267 -28.61 -3.47 -19.81
CA SER A 267 -29.72 -2.51 -19.65
C SER A 267 -29.46 -1.61 -18.43
N PRO A 268 -29.79 -0.31 -18.51
CA PRO A 268 -29.65 0.60 -17.39
C PRO A 268 -30.44 0.14 -16.16
N ILE A 269 -29.77 0.14 -15.02
CA ILE A 269 -30.37 -0.16 -13.72
C ILE A 269 -30.78 1.14 -13.05
N ALA A 270 -32.04 1.24 -12.61
CA ALA A 270 -32.49 2.39 -11.85
C ALA A 270 -31.81 2.44 -10.49
N MET A 271 -31.49 3.64 -10.01
CA MET A 271 -30.86 3.82 -8.70
C MET A 271 -31.87 4.33 -7.68
N VAL A 272 -31.72 3.89 -6.45
CA VAL A 272 -32.53 4.30 -5.30
C VAL A 272 -31.94 5.57 -4.70
N LYS A 273 -32.74 6.63 -4.67
CA LYS A 273 -32.34 7.93 -4.13
C LYS A 273 -32.45 7.94 -2.61
N SER A 274 -31.46 8.53 -1.96
CA SER A 274 -31.50 8.99 -0.57
C SER A 274 -31.04 10.45 -0.49
N GLU A 275 -31.53 11.18 0.51
CA GLU A 275 -31.14 12.57 0.77
C GLU A 275 -30.70 12.72 2.21
N LYS A 276 -29.59 13.40 2.41
CA LYS A 276 -29.11 13.79 3.73
C LYS A 276 -28.48 15.17 3.64
N ASP A 277 -28.95 16.09 4.46
CA ASP A 277 -28.44 17.47 4.59
C ASP A 277 -28.40 18.23 3.23
N GLY A 278 -29.38 17.97 2.33
CA GLY A 278 -29.45 18.56 1.02
C GLY A 278 -28.55 17.91 -0.04
N VAL A 279 -27.85 16.84 0.32
CA VAL A 279 -27.01 16.07 -0.61
C VAL A 279 -27.74 14.81 -1.06
N TYR A 280 -27.85 14.64 -2.36
CA TYR A 280 -28.48 13.47 -2.98
C TYR A 280 -27.45 12.37 -3.22
N THR A 281 -27.76 11.17 -2.74
CA THR A 281 -26.98 9.96 -3.01
C THR A 281 -27.88 8.92 -3.66
N PHE A 282 -27.40 8.34 -4.73
CA PHE A 282 -28.08 7.29 -5.51
C PHE A 282 -27.34 5.98 -5.30
N GLN A 283 -28.07 4.95 -4.87
CA GLN A 283 -27.53 3.59 -4.68
C GLN A 283 -28.10 2.67 -5.74
N SER A 284 -27.29 1.78 -6.30
CA SER A 284 -27.79 0.73 -7.22
C SER A 284 -28.95 -0.02 -6.58
N ALA A 285 -29.99 -0.29 -7.37
CA ALA A 285 -31.13 -1.09 -6.95
C ALA A 285 -30.85 -2.62 -6.98
N ALA A 286 -29.65 -3.03 -7.40
CA ALA A 286 -29.25 -4.44 -7.35
C ALA A 286 -29.33 -4.96 -5.92
N THR A 287 -30.01 -6.12 -5.75
CA THR A 287 -30.19 -6.80 -4.46
C THR A 287 -29.36 -8.08 -4.36
N ASP A 288 -28.88 -8.56 -5.49
CA ASP A 288 -28.04 -9.74 -5.60
C ASP A 288 -26.56 -9.31 -5.56
N THR A 289 -25.79 -9.89 -4.64
CA THR A 289 -24.35 -9.63 -4.52
C THR A 289 -23.54 -10.12 -5.73
N SER A 290 -24.11 -10.97 -6.58
CA SER A 290 -23.51 -11.38 -7.84
C SER A 290 -23.69 -10.35 -8.97
N ASP A 291 -24.51 -9.31 -8.76
CA ASP A 291 -24.68 -8.22 -9.74
C ASP A 291 -23.46 -7.27 -9.65
N PRO A 292 -22.75 -7.01 -10.75
CA PRO A 292 -21.56 -6.15 -10.77
C PRO A 292 -21.79 -4.74 -10.21
N THR A 293 -23.05 -4.28 -10.21
CA THR A 293 -23.42 -2.95 -9.72
C THR A 293 -23.83 -2.94 -8.24
N TYR A 294 -23.85 -4.10 -7.59
CA TYR A 294 -24.27 -4.19 -6.20
C TYR A 294 -23.43 -3.28 -5.30
N GLY A 295 -24.10 -2.56 -4.42
CA GLY A 295 -23.46 -1.68 -3.44
C GLY A 295 -22.91 -0.37 -3.99
N ILE A 296 -22.93 -0.13 -5.30
CA ILE A 296 -22.49 1.15 -5.88
C ILE A 296 -23.39 2.29 -5.39
N ARG A 297 -22.72 3.35 -4.93
CA ARG A 297 -23.34 4.61 -4.52
C ARG A 297 -22.70 5.77 -5.27
N VAL A 298 -23.51 6.67 -5.78
CA VAL A 298 -23.05 7.90 -6.42
C VAL A 298 -23.69 9.09 -5.72
N THR A 299 -22.87 9.99 -5.22
CA THR A 299 -23.28 11.24 -4.56
C THR A 299 -23.20 12.36 -5.58
N VAL A 300 -24.26 13.14 -5.68
CA VAL A 300 -24.36 14.32 -6.55
C VAL A 300 -23.75 15.50 -5.79
N LEU A 301 -22.64 16.02 -6.30
CA LEU A 301 -21.94 17.19 -5.76
C LEU A 301 -22.40 18.47 -6.48
N ASP A 302 -22.70 18.35 -7.77
CA ASP A 302 -23.26 19.44 -8.60
C ASP A 302 -24.48 18.92 -9.38
N PRO A 303 -25.68 19.47 -9.09
CA PRO A 303 -26.91 19.03 -9.75
C PRO A 303 -27.01 19.42 -11.23
N THR A 304 -26.10 20.23 -11.76
CA THR A 304 -26.03 20.57 -13.20
C THR A 304 -25.36 19.47 -14.03
N GLY A 305 -24.66 18.55 -13.37
CA GLY A 305 -24.08 17.37 -14.03
C GLY A 305 -25.17 16.44 -14.60
N THR A 306 -24.92 15.79 -15.72
CA THR A 306 -25.86 14.88 -16.35
C THR A 306 -25.36 13.46 -16.48
N THR A 307 -24.09 13.29 -16.80
CA THR A 307 -23.47 11.97 -17.02
C THR A 307 -22.05 11.93 -16.47
N ALA A 308 -21.62 10.73 -16.07
CA ALA A 308 -20.23 10.44 -15.75
C ALA A 308 -19.93 8.96 -15.93
N LYS A 309 -18.68 8.63 -16.19
CA LYS A 309 -18.17 7.29 -15.98
C LYS A 309 -17.69 7.21 -14.52
N VAL A 310 -18.30 6.34 -13.73
CA VAL A 310 -17.88 6.03 -12.37
C VAL A 310 -17.15 4.70 -12.36
N ARG A 311 -16.04 4.61 -11.64
CA ARG A 311 -15.11 3.49 -11.76
C ARG A 311 -14.69 3.00 -10.38
N TYR A 312 -14.55 1.70 -10.26
CA TYR A 312 -13.90 1.05 -9.13
C TYR A 312 -12.70 0.24 -9.61
N GLY A 313 -11.54 0.59 -9.13
CA GLY A 313 -10.28 -0.09 -9.42
C GLY A 313 -9.66 -0.67 -8.17
N VAL A 314 -9.27 -1.94 -8.22
CA VAL A 314 -8.50 -2.61 -7.18
C VAL A 314 -7.03 -2.59 -7.58
N SER A 315 -6.16 -2.11 -6.69
CA SER A 315 -4.74 -2.01 -6.99
C SER A 315 -4.10 -3.39 -7.14
N LEU A 316 -3.03 -3.45 -7.94
CA LEU A 316 -2.24 -4.66 -8.09
C LEU A 316 -1.69 -5.14 -6.73
N LEU A 317 -1.26 -4.21 -5.88
CA LEU A 317 -0.77 -4.51 -4.53
C LEU A 317 -1.86 -5.14 -3.65
N ASP A 318 -3.09 -4.58 -3.66
CA ASP A 318 -4.20 -5.14 -2.89
C ASP A 318 -4.65 -6.50 -3.44
N THR A 319 -4.60 -6.69 -4.76
CA THR A 319 -4.87 -7.99 -5.40
C THR A 319 -3.85 -9.05 -4.96
N ILE A 320 -2.56 -8.71 -4.95
CA ILE A 320 -1.50 -9.61 -4.46
C ILE A 320 -1.67 -9.87 -2.96
N LYS A 321 -1.97 -8.83 -2.17
CA LYS A 321 -2.22 -8.95 -0.74
C LYS A 321 -3.41 -9.85 -0.43
N ALA A 322 -4.52 -9.70 -1.12
CA ALA A 322 -5.69 -10.57 -0.95
C ALA A 322 -5.34 -12.03 -1.27
N TYR A 323 -4.65 -12.25 -2.39
CA TYR A 323 -4.18 -13.58 -2.77
C TYR A 323 -3.23 -14.20 -1.73
N THR A 324 -2.25 -13.43 -1.22
CA THR A 324 -1.32 -13.94 -0.20
C THR A 324 -2.01 -14.20 1.13
N THR A 325 -3.02 -13.40 1.49
CA THR A 325 -3.84 -13.63 2.69
C THR A 325 -4.64 -14.93 2.56
N ASP A 326 -5.28 -15.15 1.42
CA ASP A 326 -6.00 -16.41 1.12
C ASP A 326 -5.04 -17.61 1.14
N LEU A 327 -3.84 -17.45 0.58
CA LEU A 327 -2.84 -18.51 0.49
C LEU A 327 -2.28 -18.92 1.86
N LEU A 328 -2.12 -17.97 2.79
CA LEU A 328 -1.63 -18.21 4.15
C LEU A 328 -2.73 -18.68 5.10
N GLY A 329 -4.00 -18.52 4.73
CA GLY A 329 -5.15 -18.98 5.51
C GLY A 329 -5.42 -20.47 5.31
N PHE A 330 -6.31 -21.04 6.15
CA PHE A 330 -6.86 -22.37 5.90
C PHE A 330 -7.99 -22.28 4.87
N ALA A 331 -8.03 -23.25 3.93
CA ALA A 331 -9.12 -23.32 2.98
C ALA A 331 -10.44 -23.55 3.73
N ASN A 332 -11.46 -22.76 3.40
CA ASN A 332 -12.82 -23.11 3.78
C ASN A 332 -13.25 -24.33 2.96
N ALA A 333 -13.93 -25.27 3.59
CA ALA A 333 -14.39 -26.52 2.97
C ALA A 333 -15.25 -26.32 1.71
N LEU A 334 -15.69 -25.09 1.43
CA LEU A 334 -16.51 -24.70 0.28
C LEU A 334 -15.69 -24.17 -0.92
N ASP A 335 -14.42 -23.77 -0.72
CA ASP A 335 -13.69 -23.00 -1.74
C ASP A 335 -12.78 -23.83 -2.64
N ASN A 336 -12.54 -25.10 -2.34
CA ASN A 336 -11.66 -25.98 -3.12
C ASN A 336 -10.27 -25.38 -3.46
N LYS A 337 -9.80 -24.42 -2.64
CA LYS A 337 -8.51 -23.73 -2.80
C LYS A 337 -7.44 -24.49 -2.03
N VAL A 338 -6.30 -24.72 -2.64
CA VAL A 338 -5.10 -25.23 -1.97
C VAL A 338 -4.39 -24.06 -1.31
N THR A 339 -4.29 -24.09 0.01
CA THR A 339 -3.56 -23.08 0.78
C THR A 339 -2.20 -23.63 1.23
N LEU A 340 -1.28 -22.76 1.63
CA LEU A 340 0.01 -23.17 2.20
C LEU A 340 -0.19 -23.86 3.56
N ALA A 341 -1.16 -23.42 4.36
CA ALA A 341 -1.48 -24.05 5.63
C ALA A 341 -1.98 -25.49 5.46
N ASP A 342 -2.85 -25.76 4.48
CA ASP A 342 -3.30 -27.11 4.16
C ASP A 342 -2.13 -27.99 3.67
N ARG A 343 -1.25 -27.43 2.85
CA ARG A 343 -0.07 -28.14 2.34
C ARG A 343 0.93 -28.46 3.45
N GLU A 344 1.13 -27.57 4.42
CA GLU A 344 1.95 -27.84 5.60
C GLU A 344 1.41 -29.04 6.40
N VAL A 345 0.09 -29.11 6.62
CA VAL A 345 -0.56 -30.24 7.31
C VAL A 345 -0.37 -31.54 6.53
N GLU A 346 -0.52 -31.52 5.20
CA GLU A 346 -0.33 -32.70 4.35
C GLU A 346 1.15 -33.19 4.41
N LEU A 347 2.11 -32.28 4.27
CA LEU A 347 3.54 -32.62 4.35
C LEU A 347 3.92 -33.17 5.74
N GLN A 348 3.34 -32.65 6.81
CA GLN A 348 3.56 -33.20 8.15
C GLN A 348 2.99 -34.62 8.31
N ALA A 349 1.87 -34.91 7.66
CA ALA A 349 1.32 -36.27 7.63
C ALA A 349 2.24 -37.22 6.83
N ASP A 350 2.74 -36.78 5.67
CA ASP A 350 3.69 -37.54 4.84
C ASP A 350 4.99 -37.86 5.62
N ILE A 351 5.52 -36.90 6.36
CA ILE A 351 6.70 -37.09 7.24
C ILE A 351 6.39 -38.18 8.29
N THR A 352 5.23 -38.10 8.94
CA THR A 352 4.83 -39.07 9.96
C THR A 352 4.71 -40.47 9.39
N GLU A 353 4.17 -40.63 8.17
CA GLU A 353 4.08 -41.93 7.47
C GLU A 353 5.46 -42.45 7.06
N ALA A 354 6.35 -41.55 6.57
CA ALA A 354 7.71 -41.93 6.23
C ALA A 354 8.50 -42.39 7.45
N ASP A 355 8.38 -41.73 8.60
CA ASP A 355 9.00 -42.11 9.87
C ASP A 355 8.48 -43.50 10.34
N ALA A 356 7.19 -43.76 10.23
CA ALA A 356 6.61 -45.07 10.55
C ALA A 356 7.17 -46.17 9.62
N THR A 357 7.28 -45.90 8.32
CA THR A 357 7.86 -46.82 7.34
C THR A 357 9.34 -47.10 7.63
N LEU A 358 10.09 -46.06 8.00
CA LEU A 358 11.51 -46.19 8.41
C LEU A 358 11.66 -47.09 9.65
N ALA A 359 10.81 -46.90 10.66
CA ALA A 359 10.81 -47.73 11.86
C ALA A 359 10.49 -49.23 11.54
N GLU A 360 9.55 -49.50 10.62
CA GLU A 360 9.29 -50.87 10.15
C GLU A 360 10.51 -51.51 9.42
N ILE A 361 11.20 -50.70 8.57
CA ILE A 361 12.40 -51.18 7.88
C ILE A 361 13.52 -51.48 8.88
N GLU A 362 13.76 -50.62 9.86
CA GLU A 362 14.74 -50.82 10.93
C GLU A 362 14.44 -52.07 11.75
N ALA A 363 13.17 -52.29 12.10
CA ALA A 363 12.76 -53.50 12.78
C ALA A 363 13.03 -54.75 11.96
N LYS A 364 12.72 -54.74 10.65
CA LYS A 364 13.04 -55.86 9.71
C LYS A 364 14.54 -56.10 9.56
N VAL A 365 15.33 -55.04 9.47
CA VAL A 365 16.80 -55.13 9.42
C VAL A 365 17.34 -55.75 10.70
N THR A 366 16.83 -55.41 11.86
CA THR A 366 17.19 -56.00 13.14
C THR A 366 16.86 -57.46 13.16
N GLU A 367 15.61 -57.86 12.80
CA GLU A 367 15.17 -59.27 12.73
C GLU A 367 16.03 -60.08 11.79
N LEU A 368 16.34 -59.56 10.60
CA LEU A 368 17.21 -60.22 9.61
C LEU A 368 18.63 -60.40 10.16
N THR A 369 19.16 -59.37 10.80
CA THR A 369 20.50 -59.43 11.40
C THR A 369 20.55 -60.49 12.49
N ASP A 370 19.60 -60.56 13.38
CA ASP A 370 19.51 -61.58 14.44
C ASP A 370 19.36 -62.99 13.87
N ARG A 371 18.53 -63.15 12.84
CA ARG A 371 18.38 -64.44 12.12
C ARG A 371 19.69 -64.87 11.47
N TYR A 372 20.39 -63.99 10.77
CA TYR A 372 21.69 -64.33 10.17
C TYR A 372 22.72 -64.62 11.23
N ASN A 373 22.83 -63.82 12.30
CA ASN A 373 23.72 -64.11 13.41
C ASN A 373 23.48 -65.47 14.03
N THR A 374 22.21 -65.86 14.23
CA THR A 374 21.82 -67.18 14.73
C THR A 374 22.24 -68.26 13.73
N GLN A 375 22.05 -68.10 12.43
CA GLN A 375 22.45 -69.06 11.40
C GLN A 375 23.95 -69.20 11.32
N PHE A 376 24.72 -68.08 11.36
CA PHE A 376 26.17 -68.11 11.39
C PHE A 376 26.70 -68.81 12.63
N SER A 377 26.19 -68.50 13.79
CA SER A 377 26.57 -69.20 15.05
C SER A 377 26.30 -70.69 15.01
N ALA A 378 25.15 -71.11 14.44
CA ALA A 378 24.83 -72.51 14.27
C ALA A 378 25.77 -73.20 13.27
N MET A 379 26.11 -72.51 12.16
CA MET A 379 27.06 -72.99 11.16
C MET A 379 28.45 -73.10 11.76
N GLU A 380 28.92 -72.11 12.53
CA GLU A 380 30.21 -72.14 13.21
C GLU A 380 30.28 -73.28 14.21
N ALA A 381 29.24 -73.48 14.99
CA ALA A 381 29.17 -74.65 15.89
C ALA A 381 29.21 -75.98 15.13
N ALA A 382 28.53 -76.09 13.98
CA ALA A 382 28.58 -77.28 13.13
C ALA A 382 29.98 -77.53 12.54
N VAL A 383 30.61 -76.49 12.04
CA VAL A 383 32.03 -76.56 11.53
C VAL A 383 32.97 -76.97 12.64
N THR A 384 32.87 -76.37 13.85
CA THR A 384 33.65 -76.77 15.00
C THR A 384 33.44 -78.23 15.38
N GLY A 385 32.19 -78.68 15.39
CA GLY A 385 31.85 -80.09 15.61
C GLY A 385 32.45 -81.05 14.54
N LEU A 386 32.39 -80.67 13.26
CA LEU A 386 32.99 -81.40 12.16
C LEU A 386 34.54 -81.46 12.29
N ASN A 387 35.18 -80.39 12.67
CA ASN A 387 36.64 -80.33 12.89
C ASN A 387 37.01 -81.25 14.05
N ALA A 388 36.29 -81.16 15.18
CA ALA A 388 36.53 -82.06 16.33
C ALA A 388 36.29 -83.54 15.98
N THR A 389 35.30 -83.84 15.13
CA THR A 389 35.13 -85.23 14.57
C THR A 389 36.26 -85.63 13.67
N GLY A 390 36.81 -84.74 12.85
CA GLY A 390 37.93 -84.91 12.04
C GLY A 390 39.18 -85.24 12.86
N GLU A 391 39.51 -84.47 13.86
CA GLU A 391 40.65 -84.72 14.81
C GLU A 391 40.46 -86.04 15.56
N TYR A 392 39.20 -86.35 16.00
CA TYR A 392 38.96 -87.68 16.59
C TYR A 392 39.23 -88.83 15.64
N MET A 393 38.81 -88.76 14.38
CA MET A 393 39.09 -89.74 13.36
C MET A 393 40.58 -89.84 13.09
N GLU A 394 41.30 -88.77 12.96
CA GLU A 394 42.73 -88.71 12.81
C GLU A 394 43.42 -89.44 13.97
N THR A 395 43.07 -89.21 15.20
CA THR A 395 43.56 -89.85 16.40
C THR A 395 43.24 -91.36 16.40
N LEU A 396 42.05 -91.74 15.89
CA LEU A 396 41.71 -93.17 15.69
C LEU A 396 42.57 -93.81 14.65
N PHE A 397 42.81 -93.16 13.54
CA PHE A 397 43.71 -93.72 12.45
C PHE A 397 45.12 -93.82 12.96
N ASP A 398 45.65 -92.87 13.72
CA ASP A 398 46.99 -92.93 14.31
C ASP A 398 47.12 -94.07 15.33
N SER A 399 46.11 -94.29 16.15
CA SER A 399 46.05 -95.37 17.15
C SER A 399 46.00 -96.72 16.43
N TRP A 400 45.25 -96.80 15.34
CA TRP A 400 45.17 -98.03 14.57
C TRP A 400 46.49 -98.35 13.79
N ASN A 401 47.15 -97.36 13.22
CA ASN A 401 48.44 -97.53 12.58
C ASN A 401 49.53 -97.93 13.55
N ASN A 402 49.54 -97.37 14.79
CA ASN A 402 50.47 -97.70 15.86
C ASN A 402 50.24 -99.12 16.45
N GLN A 403 49.06 -99.75 16.27
CA GLN A 403 48.81 -101.12 16.67
C GLN A 403 49.22 -102.17 15.62
N ASN A 404 49.47 -101.78 14.37
CA ASN A 404 49.83 -102.64 13.29
C ASN A 404 51.35 -102.63 12.92
N ASN A 405 52.17 -101.88 13.66
CA ASN A 405 53.62 -101.90 13.60
C ASN A 405 54.21 -102.51 14.86
#